data_e0bdf68978cfa6e46d27823c72013f33
#
_entry.id   e0bdf68978cfa6e46d27823c72013f33
#
_cell.length_a   1.000
_cell.length_b   1.000
_cell.length_c   1.000
_cell.angle_alpha   90.00
_cell.angle_beta   90.00
_cell.angle_gamma   90.00
#
_symmetry.space_group_name_H-M   'P 1'
#
loop_
_entity.id
_entity.type
_entity.pdbx_description
1 polymer ?
#
loop_
_entity_poly.entity_id
_entity_poly.type
_entity_poly.pdbx_seq_one_letter_code
_entity_poly.pdbx_strand_id
1 'polypeptide(L)'
;MNDNMVAFIGAGNMTRCIIAGMIKNGYPAENIIAANPSKAKLDALAADFGIQITQDNIVAVQQADVIVLAVKPQLMAEVCQHIREQAPETVEKLFVTVAAGLPVARY
;
A
#
# COMPACT_ATOMS: atom_id res chain seq x y z
N MET A 1 4.47 2.62 -21.19
CA MET A 1 3.20 2.80 -20.50
C MET A 1 3.16 1.97 -19.23
N ASN A 2 2.90 2.59 -18.14
CA ASN A 2 2.95 1.88 -16.88
C ASN A 2 1.58 1.80 -16.23
N ASP A 3 0.94 0.66 -16.40
CA ASP A 3 -0.41 0.45 -15.88
C ASP A 3 -0.43 -0.45 -14.65
N ASN A 4 0.70 -0.59 -13.99
CA ASN A 4 0.78 -1.43 -12.79
C ASN A 4 -0.10 -0.87 -11.68
N MET A 5 -0.82 -1.76 -11.02
CA MET A 5 -1.59 -1.42 -9.84
C MET A 5 -0.67 -1.43 -8.63
N VAL A 6 -0.66 -0.34 -7.89
CA VAL A 6 0.17 -0.20 -6.68
C VAL A 6 -0.73 -0.21 -5.47
N ALA A 7 -0.44 -1.10 -4.53
CA ALA A 7 -1.19 -1.18 -3.28
C ALA A 7 -0.34 -0.65 -2.13
N PHE A 8 -0.97 0.14 -1.28
CA PHE A 8 -0.33 0.62 -0.05
C PHE A 8 -1.00 -0.06 1.13
N ILE A 9 -0.23 -0.81 1.89
CA ILE A 9 -0.73 -1.43 3.11
C ILE A 9 -0.40 -0.48 4.25
N GLY A 10 -1.41 0.20 4.76
CA GLY A 10 -1.26 1.27 5.73
C GLY A 10 -1.60 2.61 5.11
N ALA A 11 -2.33 3.46 5.84
CA ALA A 11 -2.82 4.73 5.31
C ALA A 11 -2.41 5.92 6.19
N GLY A 12 -1.16 5.89 6.66
CA GLY A 12 -0.64 6.98 7.47
C GLY A 12 -0.07 8.12 6.63
N ASN A 13 0.67 9.01 7.29
CA ASN A 13 1.24 10.17 6.62
C ASN A 13 2.22 9.80 5.51
N MET A 14 3.00 8.75 5.73
CA MET A 14 3.96 8.31 4.73
C MET A 14 3.26 7.89 3.44
N THR A 15 2.19 7.09 3.57
CA THR A 15 1.40 6.67 2.42
C THR A 15 0.84 7.88 1.69
N ARG A 16 0.30 8.84 2.44
CA ARG A 16 -0.28 10.03 1.86
C ARG A 16 0.75 10.84 1.06
N CYS A 17 1.95 10.99 1.60
CA CYS A 17 3.00 11.72 0.92
C CYS A 17 3.44 11.03 -0.38
N ILE A 18 3.57 9.72 -0.34
CA ILE A 18 3.99 8.96 -1.52
C ILE A 18 2.91 9.04 -2.61
N ILE A 19 1.66 8.87 -2.23
CA ILE A 19 0.55 8.94 -3.19
C ILE A 19 0.48 10.33 -3.82
N ALA A 20 0.61 11.37 -3.00
CA ALA A 20 0.58 12.72 -3.51
C ALA A 20 1.68 12.96 -4.55
N GLY A 21 2.88 12.45 -4.27
CA GLY A 21 3.98 12.56 -5.21
C GLY A 21 3.74 11.81 -6.51
N MET A 22 3.18 10.61 -6.41
CA MET A 22 2.89 9.80 -7.59
C MET A 22 1.88 10.50 -8.50
N ILE A 23 0.81 10.99 -7.92
CA ILE A 23 -0.24 11.66 -8.69
C ILE A 23 0.27 12.96 -9.30
N LYS A 24 1.07 13.68 -8.54
CA LYS A 24 1.66 14.92 -9.05
C LYS A 24 2.55 14.67 -10.27
N ASN A 25 3.16 13.49 -10.31
CA ASN A 25 4.02 13.10 -11.43
C ASN A 25 3.26 12.38 -12.55
N GLY A 26 1.94 12.35 -12.49
CA GLY A 26 1.13 11.84 -13.57
C GLY A 26 0.69 10.40 -13.45
N TYR A 27 0.96 9.74 -12.32
CA TYR A 27 0.50 8.36 -12.14
C TYR A 27 -1.02 8.34 -11.96
N PRO A 28 -1.74 7.46 -12.67
CA PRO A 28 -3.22 7.47 -12.58
C PRO A 28 -3.70 7.01 -11.22
N ALA A 29 -4.60 7.79 -10.63
CA ALA A 29 -5.15 7.49 -9.31
C ALA A 29 -5.91 6.16 -9.31
N GLU A 30 -6.53 5.80 -10.41
CA GLU A 30 -7.28 4.55 -10.50
C GLU A 30 -6.39 3.32 -10.39
N ASN A 31 -5.08 3.48 -10.54
CA ASN A 31 -4.12 2.38 -10.41
C ASN A 31 -3.45 2.37 -9.04
N ILE A 32 -4.02 3.06 -8.07
CA ILE A 32 -3.52 3.07 -6.70
C ILE A 32 -4.65 2.61 -5.78
N ILE A 33 -4.35 1.66 -4.89
CA ILE A 33 -5.29 1.21 -3.88
C ILE A 33 -4.61 1.25 -2.51
N ALA A 34 -5.32 1.74 -1.50
CA ALA A 34 -4.80 1.79 -0.14
C ALA A 34 -5.64 0.89 0.75
N ALA A 35 -4.99 0.13 1.62
CA ALA A 35 -5.66 -0.74 2.57
C ALA A 35 -5.30 -0.32 3.99
N ASN A 36 -6.29 -0.26 4.86
CA ASN A 36 -6.08 0.14 6.25
C ASN A 36 -7.31 -0.27 7.07
N PRO A 37 -7.14 -0.64 8.34
CA PRO A 37 -8.30 -0.93 9.18
C PRO A 37 -9.18 0.29 9.45
N SER A 38 -8.61 1.48 9.44
CA SER A 38 -9.35 2.70 9.72
C SER A 38 -10.00 3.25 8.46
N LYS A 39 -11.32 3.17 8.40
CA LYS A 39 -12.06 3.69 7.25
C LYS A 39 -11.90 5.20 7.11
N ALA A 40 -11.79 5.92 8.22
CA ALA A 40 -11.66 7.37 8.18
C ALA A 40 -10.40 7.81 7.44
N LYS A 41 -9.28 7.12 7.65
CA LYS A 41 -8.05 7.43 6.93
C LYS A 41 -8.17 7.11 5.45
N LEU A 42 -8.84 6.01 5.12
CA LEU A 42 -9.07 5.64 3.73
C LEU A 42 -9.96 6.64 3.03
N ASP A 43 -11.04 7.06 3.68
CA ASP A 43 -11.97 8.02 3.09
C ASP A 43 -11.27 9.33 2.77
N ALA A 44 -10.36 9.76 3.64
CA ALA A 44 -9.60 10.99 3.40
C ALA A 44 -8.71 10.86 2.16
N LEU A 45 -8.06 9.71 1.99
CA LEU A 45 -7.23 9.48 0.81
C LEU A 45 -8.07 9.44 -0.46
N ALA A 46 -9.21 8.79 -0.41
CA ALA A 46 -10.10 8.73 -1.57
C ALA A 46 -10.63 10.10 -1.94
N ALA A 47 -10.99 10.91 -0.93
CA ALA A 47 -11.51 12.25 -1.17
C ALA A 47 -10.45 13.18 -1.75
N ASP A 48 -9.21 13.06 -1.26
CA ASP A 48 -8.15 13.97 -1.68
C ASP A 48 -7.50 13.57 -3.00
N PHE A 49 -7.42 12.28 -3.30
CA PHE A 49 -6.65 11.80 -4.45
C PHE A 49 -7.45 10.99 -5.45
N GLY A 50 -8.64 10.54 -5.08
CA GLY A 50 -9.46 9.74 -5.99
C GLY A 50 -8.98 8.31 -6.18
N ILE A 51 -8.18 7.79 -5.26
CA ILE A 51 -7.67 6.42 -5.35
C ILE A 51 -8.69 5.42 -4.86
N GLN A 52 -8.43 4.14 -5.12
CA GLN A 52 -9.24 3.05 -4.58
C GLN A 52 -8.84 2.79 -3.13
N ILE A 53 -9.80 2.30 -2.34
CA ILE A 53 -9.55 2.02 -0.93
C ILE A 53 -10.22 0.70 -0.54
N THR A 54 -9.69 0.04 0.48
CA THR A 54 -10.29 -1.16 1.04
C THR A 54 -9.82 -1.32 2.48
N GLN A 55 -10.64 -1.95 3.32
CA GLN A 55 -10.24 -2.27 4.68
C GLN A 55 -9.56 -3.64 4.76
N ASP A 56 -9.50 -4.37 3.66
CA ASP A 56 -8.96 -5.72 3.61
C ASP A 56 -7.62 -5.72 2.87
N ASN A 57 -6.53 -5.98 3.61
CA ASN A 57 -5.19 -6.04 3.02
C ASN A 57 -5.10 -7.07 1.90
N ILE A 58 -5.82 -8.18 2.04
CA ILE A 58 -5.75 -9.25 1.06
C ILE A 58 -6.32 -8.82 -0.28
N VAL A 59 -7.43 -8.09 -0.26
CA VAL A 59 -8.02 -7.55 -1.48
C VAL A 59 -7.01 -6.67 -2.21
N ALA A 60 -6.33 -5.81 -1.46
CA ALA A 60 -5.34 -4.91 -2.05
C ALA A 60 -4.18 -5.66 -2.68
N VAL A 61 -3.60 -6.63 -1.95
CA VAL A 61 -2.43 -7.33 -2.48
C VAL A 61 -2.78 -8.22 -3.67
N GLN A 62 -4.00 -8.75 -3.72
CA GLN A 62 -4.41 -9.58 -4.84
C GLN A 62 -4.58 -8.77 -6.12
N GLN A 63 -4.97 -7.52 -6.01
CA GLN A 63 -5.18 -6.68 -7.17
C GLN A 63 -3.90 -6.01 -7.66
N ALA A 64 -2.88 -5.93 -6.83
CA ALA A 64 -1.71 -5.11 -7.11
C ALA A 64 -0.56 -5.91 -7.73
N ASP A 65 0.25 -5.20 -8.50
CA ASP A 65 1.51 -5.73 -9.04
C ASP A 65 2.67 -5.33 -8.15
N VAL A 66 2.55 -4.17 -7.51
CA VAL A 66 3.56 -3.64 -6.58
C VAL A 66 2.87 -3.37 -5.26
N ILE A 67 3.44 -3.86 -4.18
CA ILE A 67 2.86 -3.71 -2.85
C ILE A 67 3.82 -2.92 -1.97
N VAL A 68 3.35 -1.79 -1.47
CA VAL A 68 4.14 -0.93 -0.58
C VAL A 68 3.67 -1.15 0.85
N LEU A 69 4.55 -1.70 1.68
CA LEU A 69 4.24 -1.96 3.09
C LEU A 69 4.59 -0.73 3.90
N ALA A 70 3.58 0.05 4.24
CA ALA A 70 3.73 1.31 4.94
C ALA A 70 3.14 1.26 6.34
N VAL A 71 3.42 0.17 7.06
CA VAL A 71 2.97 -0.02 8.43
C VAL A 71 4.14 0.18 9.38
N LYS A 72 3.82 0.35 10.66
CA LYS A 72 4.86 0.50 11.67
C LYS A 72 5.71 -0.76 11.74
N PRO A 73 7.02 -0.64 12.06
CA PRO A 73 7.91 -1.79 12.08
C PRO A 73 7.41 -2.94 12.97
N GLN A 74 6.81 -2.63 14.09
CA GLN A 74 6.33 -3.66 15.00
C GLN A 74 5.14 -4.43 14.45
N LEU A 75 4.45 -3.90 13.46
CA LEU A 75 3.33 -4.58 12.81
C LEU A 75 3.74 -5.28 11.52
N MET A 76 4.95 -5.05 11.05
CA MET A 76 5.39 -5.55 9.75
C MET A 76 5.32 -7.08 9.66
N ALA A 77 5.84 -7.77 10.68
CA ALA A 77 5.87 -9.23 10.67
C ALA A 77 4.47 -9.82 10.65
N GLU A 78 3.56 -9.23 11.44
CA GLU A 78 2.18 -9.67 11.52
C GLU A 78 1.47 -9.52 10.18
N VAL A 79 1.64 -8.36 9.56
CA VAL A 79 1.01 -8.08 8.27
C VAL A 79 1.56 -9.01 7.20
N CYS A 80 2.87 -9.20 7.16
CA CYS A 80 3.49 -10.08 6.17
C CYS A 80 3.04 -11.52 6.34
N GLN A 81 2.93 -11.98 7.59
CA GLN A 81 2.48 -13.34 7.84
C GLN A 81 1.04 -13.52 7.41
N HIS A 82 0.18 -12.54 7.71
CA HIS A 82 -1.22 -12.60 7.30
C HIS A 82 -1.34 -12.69 5.78
N ILE A 83 -0.59 -11.89 5.06
CA ILE A 83 -0.62 -11.90 3.60
C ILE A 83 -0.15 -13.25 3.08
N ARG A 84 0.92 -13.79 3.65
CA ARG A 84 1.47 -15.07 3.21
C ARG A 84 0.48 -16.21 3.42
N GLU A 85 -0.26 -16.18 4.53
CA GLU A 85 -1.23 -17.23 4.84
C GLU A 85 -2.49 -17.13 4.00
N GLN A 86 -2.97 -15.92 3.76
CA GLN A 86 -4.25 -15.71 3.08
C GLN A 86 -4.12 -15.54 1.58
N ALA A 87 -2.96 -15.15 1.12
CA ALA A 87 -2.75 -14.90 -0.31
C ALA A 87 -1.36 -15.37 -0.73
N PRO A 88 -1.05 -16.66 -0.61
CA PRO A 88 0.29 -17.15 -0.92
C PRO A 88 0.71 -16.91 -2.36
N GLU A 89 -0.25 -16.79 -3.26
CA GLU A 89 0.04 -16.51 -4.66
C GLU A 89 0.69 -15.14 -4.86
N THR A 90 0.63 -14.26 -3.87
CA THR A 90 1.19 -12.92 -4.01
C THR A 90 2.67 -12.83 -3.66
N VAL A 91 3.29 -13.93 -3.20
CA VAL A 91 4.69 -13.88 -2.77
C VAL A 91 5.63 -13.52 -3.92
N GLU A 92 5.22 -13.76 -5.15
CA GLU A 92 6.04 -13.42 -6.32
C GLU A 92 5.90 -11.96 -6.73
N LYS A 93 5.00 -11.23 -6.13
CA LYS A 93 4.82 -9.82 -6.46
C LYS A 93 5.92 -8.99 -5.81
N LEU A 94 6.15 -7.80 -6.38
CA LEU A 94 7.15 -6.90 -5.83
C LEU A 94 6.64 -6.25 -4.55
N PHE A 95 7.36 -6.45 -3.45
CA PHE A 95 7.06 -5.82 -2.18
C PHE A 95 8.10 -4.76 -1.87
N VAL A 96 7.63 -3.57 -1.53
CA VAL A 96 8.48 -2.45 -1.15
C VAL A 96 8.17 -2.12 0.31
N THR A 97 9.19 -2.15 1.15
CA THR A 97 9.03 -1.87 2.57
C THR A 97 9.38 -0.43 2.87
N VAL A 98 8.45 0.28 3.50
CA VAL A 98 8.67 1.65 3.94
C VAL A 98 8.40 1.71 5.43
N ALA A 99 9.45 1.92 6.22
CA ALA A 99 9.33 2.02 7.66
C ALA A 99 9.94 3.33 8.10
N ALA A 100 9.16 4.13 8.82
CA ALA A 100 9.62 5.45 9.25
C ALA A 100 10.89 5.33 10.09
N GLY A 101 11.91 6.09 9.71
CA GLY A 101 13.14 6.16 10.46
C GLY A 101 14.09 4.99 10.27
N LEU A 102 13.78 4.05 9.37
CA LEU A 102 14.64 2.90 9.15
C LEU A 102 15.18 2.90 7.72
N PRO A 103 16.43 2.47 7.53
CA PRO A 103 17.00 2.35 6.18
C PRO A 103 16.33 1.19 5.45
N VAL A 104 15.67 1.49 4.37
CA VAL A 104 14.94 0.48 3.60
C VAL A 104 15.89 -0.50 2.93
N ALA A 105 17.07 -0.04 2.56
CA ALA A 105 18.03 -0.87 1.82
C ALA A 105 18.51 -2.08 2.60
N ARG A 106 18.18 -2.17 3.86
CA ARG A 106 18.57 -3.31 4.68
C ARG A 106 17.70 -4.55 4.46
N TYR A 107 16.63 -4.40 3.78
CA TYR A 107 15.71 -5.50 3.55
C TYR A 107 15.81 -5.99 2.12
#